data_e10bbefb88e6a133a693c43daf49a54b
#
_entry.id   e10bbefb88e6a133a693c43daf49a54b
#
_cell.length_a   1.000
_cell.length_b   1.000
_cell.length_c   1.000
_cell.angle_alpha   90.00
_cell.angle_beta   90.00
_cell.angle_gamma   90.00
#
_symmetry.space_group_name_H-M   'P 1'
#
loop_
_entity.id
_entity.type
_entity.pdbx_description
1 polymer ?
#
loop_
_entity_poly.entity_id
_entity_poly.type
_entity_poly.pdbx_seq_one_letter_code
_entity_poly.pdbx_strand_id
1 'polypeptide(L)'
;ERSGLFMEQIRIVKEMRNADERRGRTAHAVRPRYMCWENVPGAFSSAGGEDFRIVLEEIVRIKDSSCSVPRPDSGTWESAGAIILGDQFSLAWRVMDAQFWGVAQRRKRIFLVADFAGRSAPQILFEQNRLPGYSASSGGQRQGTAASAPGCSDPPGGTGPIGFDGYNGDLTGEKAATLG
;
A
#
# COMPACT_ATOMS: atom_id res chain seq x y z
N GLU A 1 -21.69 7.47 -4.52
CA GLU A 1 -20.80 8.39 -5.28
C GLU A 1 -19.30 8.04 -5.18
N ARG A 2 -18.83 7.40 -4.09
CA ARG A 2 -17.39 7.03 -3.95
C ARG A 2 -16.95 5.87 -4.83
N SER A 3 -17.87 5.03 -5.28
CA SER A 3 -17.60 3.90 -6.18
C SER A 3 -17.39 4.32 -7.65
N GLY A 4 -17.79 5.51 -8.04
CA GLY A 4 -17.72 5.97 -9.43
C GLY A 4 -16.30 6.01 -10.00
N LEU A 5 -15.32 6.52 -9.24
CA LEU A 5 -13.91 6.57 -9.68
C LEU A 5 -13.29 5.17 -9.83
N PHE A 6 -13.63 4.25 -8.94
CA PHE A 6 -13.17 2.86 -9.04
C PHE A 6 -13.77 2.17 -10.28
N MET A 7 -15.07 2.32 -10.53
CA MET A 7 -15.71 1.75 -11.71
C MET A 7 -15.14 2.33 -13.01
N GLU A 8 -14.77 3.62 -13.00
CA GLU A 8 -14.09 4.23 -14.13
C GLU A 8 -12.69 3.66 -14.36
N GLN A 9 -11.94 3.39 -13.29
CA GLN A 9 -10.65 2.69 -13.38
C GLN A 9 -10.83 1.29 -13.99
N ILE A 10 -11.84 0.53 -13.57
CA ILE A 10 -12.17 -0.78 -14.14
C ILE A 10 -12.51 -0.65 -15.63
N ARG A 11 -13.32 0.33 -16.01
CA ARG A 11 -13.68 0.59 -17.40
C ARG A 11 -12.44 0.86 -18.26
N ILE A 12 -11.57 1.76 -17.82
CA ILE A 12 -10.33 2.11 -18.52
C ILE A 12 -9.44 0.86 -18.71
N VAL A 13 -9.24 0.07 -17.66
CA VAL A 13 -8.42 -1.14 -17.73
C VAL A 13 -9.02 -2.14 -18.73
N LYS A 14 -10.34 -2.38 -18.68
CA LYS A 14 -11.04 -3.25 -19.64
C LYS A 14 -10.86 -2.76 -21.09
N GLU A 15 -11.04 -1.49 -21.34
CA GLU A 15 -10.92 -0.92 -22.70
C GLU A 15 -9.49 -1.00 -23.25
N MET A 16 -8.47 -0.70 -22.42
CA MET A 16 -7.08 -0.80 -22.82
C MET A 16 -6.71 -2.24 -23.19
N ARG A 17 -7.11 -3.21 -22.37
CA ARG A 17 -6.84 -4.62 -22.61
C ARG A 17 -7.55 -5.13 -23.86
N ASN A 18 -8.84 -4.81 -24.01
CA ASN A 18 -9.61 -5.18 -25.20
C ASN A 18 -9.02 -4.56 -26.48
N ALA A 19 -8.48 -3.33 -26.40
CA ALA A 19 -7.81 -2.71 -27.53
C ALA A 19 -6.54 -3.44 -27.94
N ASP A 20 -5.76 -3.92 -26.98
CA ASP A 20 -4.56 -4.71 -27.22
C ASP A 20 -4.89 -6.10 -27.81
N GLU A 21 -5.90 -6.77 -27.29
CA GLU A 21 -6.37 -8.06 -27.81
C GLU A 21 -6.89 -7.93 -29.26
N ARG A 22 -7.62 -6.85 -29.59
CA ARG A 22 -8.01 -6.56 -30.97
C ARG A 22 -6.85 -6.30 -31.91
N ARG A 23 -5.70 -5.86 -31.39
CA ARG A 23 -4.42 -5.72 -32.13
C ARG A 23 -3.66 -7.03 -32.25
N GLY A 24 -4.21 -8.15 -31.79
CA GLY A 24 -3.59 -9.48 -31.84
C GLY A 24 -2.57 -9.74 -30.72
N ARG A 25 -2.47 -8.89 -29.70
CA ARG A 25 -1.64 -9.16 -28.54
C ARG A 25 -2.27 -10.24 -27.68
N THR A 26 -1.43 -11.12 -27.11
CA THR A 26 -1.90 -12.24 -26.29
C THR A 26 -1.12 -12.33 -24.98
N ALA A 27 -1.72 -12.97 -23.98
CA ALA A 27 -1.11 -13.29 -22.69
C ALA A 27 -0.33 -12.10 -22.07
N HIS A 28 1.00 -12.26 -21.92
CA HIS A 28 1.85 -11.26 -21.26
C HIS A 28 2.03 -9.96 -22.05
N ALA A 29 1.64 -9.91 -23.32
CA ALA A 29 1.73 -8.71 -24.15
C ALA A 29 0.54 -7.77 -24.03
N VAL A 30 -0.59 -8.25 -23.49
CA VAL A 30 -1.81 -7.44 -23.24
C VAL A 30 -1.59 -6.48 -22.09
N ARG A 31 -1.89 -5.19 -22.29
CA ARG A 31 -1.67 -4.11 -21.30
C ARG A 31 -2.99 -3.46 -20.89
N PRO A 32 -3.06 -2.98 -19.64
CA PRO A 32 -2.08 -3.14 -18.55
C PRO A 32 -2.02 -4.60 -18.07
N ARG A 33 -0.83 -5.07 -17.71
CA ARG A 33 -0.66 -6.37 -17.07
C ARG A 33 -1.02 -6.29 -15.59
N TYR A 34 -0.63 -5.20 -14.93
CA TYR A 34 -0.89 -5.00 -13.51
C TYR A 34 -1.88 -3.87 -13.28
N MET A 35 -2.66 -4.03 -12.22
CA MET A 35 -3.51 -2.98 -11.66
C MET A 35 -3.22 -2.86 -10.17
N CYS A 36 -3.05 -1.63 -9.70
CA CYS A 36 -2.94 -1.33 -8.27
C CYS A 36 -4.15 -0.51 -7.83
N TRP A 37 -4.62 -0.79 -6.62
CA TRP A 37 -5.69 -0.03 -5.98
C TRP A 37 -5.30 0.24 -4.52
N GLU A 38 -5.56 1.46 -4.04
CA GLU A 38 -5.28 1.89 -2.68
C GLU A 38 -6.55 2.43 -2.04
N ASN A 39 -6.79 2.08 -0.77
CA ASN A 39 -7.89 2.65 -0.02
C ASN A 39 -7.64 2.60 1.50
N VAL A 40 -8.52 3.25 2.25
CA VAL A 40 -8.53 3.20 3.71
C VAL A 40 -9.08 1.85 4.20
N PRO A 41 -8.62 1.33 5.38
CA PRO A 41 -9.10 0.06 5.93
C PRO A 41 -10.61 0.00 6.18
N GLY A 42 -11.28 1.15 6.32
CA GLY A 42 -12.74 1.24 6.42
C GLY A 42 -13.49 0.60 5.24
N ALA A 43 -12.84 0.41 4.09
CA ALA A 43 -13.46 -0.30 2.97
C ALA A 43 -13.80 -1.77 3.30
N PHE A 44 -13.09 -2.41 4.24
CA PHE A 44 -13.38 -3.78 4.66
C PHE A 44 -14.71 -3.94 5.41
N SER A 45 -15.18 -2.88 6.07
CA SER A 45 -16.43 -2.88 6.85
C SER A 45 -17.55 -2.09 6.20
N SER A 46 -17.26 -1.34 5.14
CA SER A 46 -18.24 -0.56 4.39
C SER A 46 -19.35 -1.48 3.84
N ALA A 47 -20.59 -1.10 4.03
CA ALA A 47 -21.77 -1.90 3.70
C ALA A 47 -21.69 -3.36 4.20
N GLY A 48 -21.15 -3.56 5.42
CA GLY A 48 -20.96 -4.90 5.98
C GLY A 48 -19.94 -5.76 5.21
N GLY A 49 -18.95 -5.12 4.59
CA GLY A 49 -17.91 -5.79 3.80
C GLY A 49 -18.26 -6.00 2.32
N GLU A 50 -19.46 -5.57 1.91
CA GLU A 50 -19.93 -5.74 0.53
C GLU A 50 -19.15 -4.87 -0.46
N ASP A 51 -18.80 -3.64 -0.08
CA ASP A 51 -18.06 -2.73 -0.96
C ASP A 51 -16.69 -3.32 -1.36
N PHE A 52 -15.99 -3.96 -0.42
CA PHE A 52 -14.71 -4.60 -0.72
C PHE A 52 -14.89 -5.88 -1.55
N ARG A 53 -15.97 -6.65 -1.31
CA ARG A 53 -16.34 -7.78 -2.14
C ARG A 53 -16.50 -7.36 -3.60
N ILE A 54 -17.24 -6.28 -3.85
CA ILE A 54 -17.46 -5.72 -5.19
C ILE A 54 -16.13 -5.30 -5.83
N VAL A 55 -15.24 -4.67 -5.08
CA VAL A 55 -13.90 -4.30 -5.57
C VAL A 55 -13.15 -5.54 -6.08
N LEU A 56 -13.10 -6.60 -5.27
CA LEU A 56 -12.43 -7.85 -5.66
C LEU A 56 -13.08 -8.47 -6.89
N GLU A 57 -14.41 -8.57 -6.89
CA GLU A 57 -15.19 -9.21 -7.95
C GLU A 57 -15.05 -8.47 -9.29
N GLU A 58 -15.14 -7.14 -9.30
CA GLU A 58 -15.00 -6.36 -10.53
C GLU A 58 -13.59 -6.44 -11.14
N ILE A 59 -12.55 -6.53 -10.30
CA ILE A 59 -11.18 -6.76 -10.79
C ILE A 59 -11.02 -8.17 -11.38
N VAL A 60 -11.54 -9.19 -10.69
CA VAL A 60 -11.52 -10.58 -11.19
C VAL A 60 -12.27 -10.71 -12.51
N ARG A 61 -13.42 -10.04 -12.64
CA ARG A 61 -14.26 -10.02 -13.84
C ARG A 61 -13.63 -9.37 -15.07
N ILE A 62 -12.52 -8.64 -14.91
CA ILE A 62 -11.72 -8.19 -16.06
C ILE A 62 -11.14 -9.40 -16.81
N LYS A 63 -10.82 -10.48 -16.08
CA LYS A 63 -10.24 -11.71 -16.65
C LYS A 63 -11.28 -12.79 -16.89
N ASP A 64 -12.18 -12.99 -15.93
CA ASP A 64 -13.24 -13.99 -15.99
C ASP A 64 -14.58 -13.36 -15.57
N SER A 65 -15.40 -13.04 -16.55
CA SER A 65 -16.70 -12.39 -16.34
C SER A 65 -17.71 -13.25 -15.58
N SER A 66 -17.50 -14.55 -15.50
CA SER A 66 -18.38 -15.51 -14.80
C SER A 66 -18.02 -15.66 -13.32
N CYS A 67 -16.85 -15.19 -12.91
CA CYS A 67 -16.37 -15.38 -11.55
C CYS A 67 -17.15 -14.51 -10.56
N SER A 68 -17.49 -15.13 -9.42
CA SER A 68 -18.08 -14.46 -8.26
C SER A 68 -17.17 -14.65 -7.06
N VAL A 69 -16.97 -13.59 -6.29
CA VAL A 69 -16.16 -13.63 -5.08
C VAL A 69 -17.09 -13.78 -3.87
N PRO A 70 -17.01 -14.89 -3.12
CA PRO A 70 -17.81 -15.09 -1.94
C PRO A 70 -17.39 -14.13 -0.81
N ARG A 71 -18.31 -13.82 0.07
CA ARG A 71 -17.99 -13.13 1.32
C ARG A 71 -17.32 -14.10 2.30
N PRO A 72 -16.42 -13.63 3.16
CA PRO A 72 -15.90 -14.46 4.25
C PRO A 72 -17.03 -14.93 5.17
N ASP A 73 -16.99 -16.19 5.61
CA ASP A 73 -17.98 -16.75 6.55
C ASP A 73 -18.01 -15.99 7.88
N SER A 74 -16.87 -15.45 8.29
CA SER A 74 -16.74 -14.57 9.48
C SER A 74 -17.43 -13.20 9.33
N GLY A 75 -17.85 -12.85 8.11
CA GLY A 75 -18.38 -11.50 7.78
C GLY A 75 -17.34 -10.38 7.82
N THR A 76 -16.07 -10.71 8.08
CA THR A 76 -14.98 -9.73 8.18
C THR A 76 -13.86 -10.11 7.23
N TRP A 77 -13.36 -9.13 6.46
CA TRP A 77 -12.20 -9.31 5.59
C TRP A 77 -10.90 -9.31 6.39
N GLU A 78 -10.05 -10.28 6.10
CA GLU A 78 -8.70 -10.34 6.67
C GLU A 78 -7.84 -9.19 6.16
N SER A 79 -6.88 -8.76 6.99
CA SER A 79 -5.95 -7.67 6.66
C SER A 79 -5.01 -7.99 5.51
N ALA A 80 -4.92 -9.25 5.11
CA ALA A 80 -4.17 -9.73 3.94
C ALA A 80 -4.87 -10.96 3.34
N GLY A 81 -4.80 -11.09 2.02
CA GLY A 81 -5.36 -12.24 1.32
C GLY A 81 -4.99 -12.25 -0.15
N ALA A 82 -5.33 -13.34 -0.84
CA ALA A 82 -5.09 -13.48 -2.27
C ALA A 82 -6.18 -14.32 -2.95
N ILE A 83 -6.41 -14.06 -4.24
CA ILE A 83 -7.23 -14.85 -5.16
C ILE A 83 -6.33 -15.25 -6.32
N ILE A 84 -6.33 -16.53 -6.67
CA ILE A 84 -5.56 -17.06 -7.79
C ILE A 84 -6.50 -17.87 -8.69
N LEU A 85 -6.56 -17.50 -9.97
CA LEU A 85 -7.33 -18.22 -10.97
C LEU A 85 -6.38 -18.84 -12.00
N GLY A 86 -6.12 -20.13 -11.84
CA GLY A 86 -5.17 -20.87 -12.69
C GLY A 86 -3.79 -20.21 -12.70
N ASP A 87 -3.15 -20.20 -13.89
CA ASP A 87 -1.82 -19.63 -14.07
C ASP A 87 -1.83 -18.23 -14.72
N GLN A 88 -3.01 -17.71 -15.02
CA GLN A 88 -3.18 -16.51 -15.84
C GLN A 88 -3.71 -15.29 -15.09
N PHE A 89 -4.03 -15.45 -13.80
CA PHE A 89 -4.51 -14.36 -12.99
C PHE A 89 -4.19 -14.57 -11.52
N SER A 90 -3.76 -13.52 -10.88
CA SER A 90 -3.68 -13.43 -9.43
C SER A 90 -4.03 -12.02 -8.94
N LEU A 91 -4.59 -11.95 -7.76
CA LEU A 91 -4.90 -10.73 -7.04
C LEU A 91 -4.48 -10.93 -5.59
N ALA A 92 -3.87 -9.93 -4.97
CA ALA A 92 -3.52 -9.95 -3.57
C ALA A 92 -3.83 -8.59 -2.94
N TRP A 93 -4.18 -8.59 -1.65
CA TRP A 93 -4.34 -7.37 -0.87
C TRP A 93 -3.65 -7.48 0.47
N ARG A 94 -3.24 -6.33 1.01
CA ARG A 94 -2.61 -6.22 2.32
C ARG A 94 -2.83 -4.83 2.90
N VAL A 95 -3.06 -4.77 4.22
CA VAL A 95 -2.98 -3.51 4.97
C VAL A 95 -1.52 -3.21 5.27
N MET A 96 -1.06 -2.05 4.86
CA MET A 96 0.26 -1.53 5.17
C MET A 96 0.14 -0.28 6.02
N ASP A 97 1.08 -0.08 6.95
CA ASP A 97 1.17 1.13 7.77
C ASP A 97 2.45 1.88 7.43
N ALA A 98 2.30 3.14 7.03
CA ALA A 98 3.41 3.97 6.57
C ALA A 98 4.54 4.10 7.60
N GLN A 99 4.26 3.97 8.90
CA GLN A 99 5.28 4.04 9.96
C GLN A 99 6.40 3.00 9.78
N PHE A 100 6.09 1.84 9.16
CA PHE A 100 7.08 0.78 8.91
C PHE A 100 7.89 1.00 7.62
N TRP A 101 7.59 2.07 6.87
CA TRP A 101 8.21 2.40 5.58
C TRP A 101 9.01 3.71 5.63
N GLY A 102 9.49 4.09 6.83
CA GLY A 102 10.33 5.27 7.01
C GLY A 102 9.57 6.60 7.12
N VAL A 103 8.25 6.57 7.19
CA VAL A 103 7.41 7.75 7.42
C VAL A 103 7.01 7.79 8.90
N ALA A 104 7.29 8.88 9.60
CA ALA A 104 6.96 9.06 11.02
C ALA A 104 5.47 9.35 11.25
N GLN A 105 4.58 8.60 10.58
CA GLN A 105 3.14 8.76 10.66
C GLN A 105 2.45 7.39 10.65
N ARG A 106 1.53 7.17 11.59
CA ARG A 106 0.61 6.02 11.53
C ARG A 106 -0.43 6.25 10.46
N ARG A 107 -0.24 5.63 9.31
CA ARG A 107 -1.18 5.71 8.20
C ARG A 107 -1.40 4.34 7.60
N LYS A 108 -2.48 3.69 8.02
CA LYS A 108 -2.86 2.39 7.49
C LYS A 108 -3.61 2.54 6.17
N ARG A 109 -3.22 1.75 5.17
CA ARG A 109 -3.86 1.68 3.85
C ARG A 109 -3.95 0.25 3.37
N ILE A 110 -5.04 -0.06 2.69
CA ILE A 110 -5.16 -1.28 1.91
C ILE A 110 -4.42 -1.04 0.60
N PHE A 111 -3.47 -1.91 0.28
CA PHE A 111 -2.92 -2.02 -1.06
C PHE A 111 -3.41 -3.31 -1.69
N LEU A 112 -3.84 -3.23 -2.93
CA LEU A 112 -4.26 -4.35 -3.74
C LEU A 112 -3.48 -4.31 -5.05
N VAL A 113 -2.97 -5.47 -5.45
CA VAL A 113 -2.29 -5.68 -6.74
C VAL A 113 -2.98 -6.81 -7.48
N ALA A 114 -3.28 -6.62 -8.75
CA ALA A 114 -3.73 -7.67 -9.65
C ALA A 114 -2.71 -7.88 -10.77
N ASP A 115 -2.42 -9.13 -11.10
CA ASP A 115 -1.64 -9.57 -12.27
C ASP A 115 -2.59 -10.31 -13.23
N PHE A 116 -2.85 -9.69 -14.38
CA PHE A 116 -3.77 -10.24 -15.40
C PHE A 116 -3.12 -11.26 -16.35
N ALA A 117 -1.88 -11.64 -16.10
CA ALA A 117 -1.14 -12.56 -16.96
C ALA A 117 -0.26 -13.55 -16.18
N GLY A 118 -0.48 -13.72 -14.86
CA GLY A 118 0.33 -14.62 -14.06
C GLY A 118 -0.04 -14.67 -12.59
N ARG A 119 0.89 -15.20 -11.78
CA ARG A 119 0.71 -15.46 -10.34
C ARG A 119 1.57 -14.53 -9.46
N SER A 120 2.03 -13.39 -9.99
CA SER A 120 3.02 -12.58 -9.29
C SER A 120 2.43 -11.60 -8.26
N ALA A 121 1.11 -11.40 -8.23
CA ALA A 121 0.51 -10.43 -7.30
C ALA A 121 0.82 -10.72 -5.82
N PRO A 122 0.71 -11.95 -5.28
CA PRO A 122 1.12 -12.25 -3.92
C PRO A 122 2.62 -12.03 -3.69
N GLN A 123 3.46 -12.39 -4.66
CA GLN A 123 4.91 -12.20 -4.56
C GLN A 123 5.28 -10.72 -4.47
N ILE A 124 4.63 -9.88 -5.29
CA ILE A 124 4.84 -8.43 -5.27
C ILE A 124 4.46 -7.84 -3.91
N LEU A 125 3.32 -8.28 -3.34
CA LEU A 125 2.75 -7.63 -2.16
C LEU A 125 3.27 -8.20 -0.83
N PHE A 126 3.64 -9.49 -0.78
CA PHE A 126 4.02 -10.17 0.46
C PHE A 126 5.53 -10.38 0.64
N GLU A 127 6.33 -10.37 -0.42
CA GLU A 127 7.78 -10.53 -0.34
C GLU A 127 8.46 -9.25 0.18
N GLN A 128 8.49 -9.08 1.50
CA GLN A 128 9.17 -7.95 2.15
C GLN A 128 10.68 -8.13 2.31
N ASN A 129 11.17 -9.36 2.24
CA ASN A 129 12.57 -9.67 2.59
C ASN A 129 13.59 -9.36 1.48
N ARG A 130 13.16 -8.82 0.33
CA ARG A 130 14.04 -8.58 -0.83
C ARG A 130 14.36 -7.12 -1.11
N LEU A 131 13.89 -6.17 -0.30
CA LEU A 131 14.31 -4.78 -0.45
C LEU A 131 15.62 -4.58 0.34
N PRO A 132 16.79 -4.46 -0.35
CA PRO A 132 18.03 -4.09 0.33
C PRO A 132 17.86 -2.69 0.94
N GLY A 133 18.01 -2.59 2.25
CA GLY A 133 17.84 -1.35 3.00
C GLY A 133 16.61 -1.29 3.91
N TYR A 134 15.80 -2.33 3.96
CA TYR A 134 14.71 -2.43 4.93
C TYR A 134 15.26 -2.82 6.30
N SER A 135 15.61 -1.82 7.12
CA SER A 135 15.86 -2.03 8.54
C SER A 135 14.51 -2.06 9.27
N ALA A 136 14.09 -3.26 9.66
CA ALA A 136 13.04 -3.41 10.64
C ALA A 136 13.51 -2.73 11.93
N SER A 137 12.76 -1.74 12.41
CA SER A 137 12.99 -0.97 13.63
C SER A 137 13.90 0.28 13.54
N SER A 138 13.41 1.34 12.89
CA SER A 138 13.92 2.68 13.21
C SER A 138 13.32 3.26 14.51
N GLY A 139 12.34 2.57 15.12
CA GLY A 139 11.72 3.01 16.38
C GLY A 139 12.49 2.72 17.66
N GLY A 140 13.39 1.72 17.64
CA GLY A 140 14.17 1.32 18.83
C GLY A 140 15.60 1.89 18.92
N GLN A 141 16.17 2.30 17.79
CA GLN A 141 17.56 2.76 17.76
C GLN A 141 17.75 4.27 17.99
N ARG A 142 16.69 5.08 17.87
CA ARG A 142 16.80 6.52 18.12
C ARG A 142 16.86 6.90 19.60
N GLN A 143 16.46 6.01 20.51
CA GLN A 143 16.59 6.26 21.95
C GLN A 143 17.94 5.85 22.53
N GLY A 144 18.71 5.01 21.84
CA GLY A 144 20.02 4.52 22.34
C GLY A 144 21.23 5.36 21.90
N THR A 145 21.12 6.11 20.79
CA THR A 145 22.27 6.86 20.24
C THR A 145 22.47 8.25 20.86
N ALA A 146 21.47 8.79 21.54
CA ALA A 146 21.62 10.07 22.25
C ALA A 146 22.34 9.92 23.62
N ALA A 147 22.44 8.68 24.15
CA ALA A 147 23.06 8.43 25.47
C ALA A 147 24.51 7.95 25.42
N SER A 148 25.10 7.74 24.24
CA SER A 148 26.43 7.12 24.10
C SER A 148 27.42 7.90 23.24
N ALA A 149 27.26 9.20 23.06
CA ALA A 149 28.32 10.04 22.50
C ALA A 149 29.21 10.56 23.62
N PRO A 150 30.42 10.03 23.85
CA PRO A 150 31.35 10.62 24.78
C PRO A 150 31.94 11.86 24.17
N GLY A 151 31.65 13.03 24.76
CA GLY A 151 32.45 14.22 24.61
C GLY A 151 32.23 15.00 23.32
N CYS A 152 31.08 15.62 23.14
CA CYS A 152 31.00 16.92 22.50
C CYS A 152 31.16 17.97 23.61
N SER A 153 32.38 18.43 23.83
CA SER A 153 32.62 19.64 24.58
C SER A 153 32.01 20.79 23.81
N ASP A 154 31.13 21.53 24.45
CA ASP A 154 30.50 22.73 23.88
C ASP A 154 31.59 23.69 23.33
N PRO A 155 31.44 24.19 22.10
CA PRO A 155 32.29 25.29 21.65
C PRO A 155 31.95 26.51 22.51
N PRO A 156 32.91 27.36 22.84
CA PRO A 156 32.68 28.59 23.60
C PRO A 156 31.86 29.56 22.78
N GLY A 157 30.57 29.69 23.10
CA GLY A 157 29.64 30.59 22.39
C GLY A 157 28.27 29.91 22.21
N GLY A 158 27.60 29.61 23.33
CA GLY A 158 26.36 28.89 23.47
C GLY A 158 25.25 29.20 22.44
N THR A 159 25.10 28.34 21.48
CA THR A 159 23.82 28.10 20.81
C THR A 159 23.47 26.64 21.02
N GLY A 160 22.48 26.38 21.86
CA GLY A 160 21.93 25.05 22.09
C GLY A 160 21.45 24.39 20.78
N PRO A 161 21.09 23.09 20.83
CA PRO A 161 20.68 22.35 19.65
C PRO A 161 19.50 23.02 18.96
N ILE A 162 19.64 23.28 17.68
CA ILE A 162 18.60 23.88 16.83
C ILE A 162 17.64 22.75 16.45
N GLY A 163 16.39 22.88 16.90
CA GLY A 163 15.32 21.96 16.48
C GLY A 163 14.73 22.39 15.13
N PHE A 164 14.37 21.44 14.30
CA PHE A 164 13.65 21.68 13.04
C PHE A 164 12.17 21.33 13.23
N ASP A 165 11.29 22.32 13.02
CA ASP A 165 9.85 22.09 12.96
C ASP A 165 9.47 21.58 11.57
N GLY A 166 9.27 20.27 11.47
CA GLY A 166 8.91 19.60 10.20
C GLY A 166 7.52 19.95 9.67
N TYR A 167 6.70 20.67 10.46
CA TYR A 167 5.36 21.07 10.02
C TYR A 167 5.34 22.41 9.28
N ASN A 168 6.09 23.37 9.77
CA ASN A 168 6.16 24.73 9.19
C ASN A 168 7.44 25.00 8.39
N GLY A 169 8.43 24.11 8.43
CA GLY A 169 9.70 24.29 7.73
C GLY A 169 10.65 25.30 8.39
N ASP A 170 10.35 25.76 9.60
CA ASP A 170 11.13 26.76 10.31
C ASP A 170 12.16 26.15 11.27
N LEU A 171 13.29 26.81 11.41
CA LEU A 171 14.30 26.52 12.42
C LEU A 171 13.85 27.10 13.76
N THR A 172 13.52 26.20 14.69
CA THR A 172 13.22 26.63 16.07
C THR A 172 14.49 26.63 16.91
N GLY A 173 14.75 27.76 17.62
CA GLY A 173 15.81 27.83 18.58
C GLY A 173 15.62 26.87 19.76
N GLU A 174 15.83 27.24 20.98
CA GLU A 174 15.91 26.43 22.20
C GLU A 174 14.67 25.57 22.57
N LYS A 175 13.58 25.52 21.77
CA LYS A 175 12.38 24.72 22.08
C LYS A 175 11.98 23.85 20.90
N ALA A 176 12.15 22.55 21.06
CA ALA A 176 11.47 21.59 20.21
C ALA A 176 9.95 21.65 20.47
N ALA A 177 9.14 21.79 19.42
CA ALA A 177 7.70 21.70 19.54
C ALA A 177 7.30 20.30 20.04
N THR A 178 6.64 20.21 21.18
CA THR A 178 6.02 18.98 21.66
C THR A 178 4.79 18.71 20.80
N LEU A 179 4.82 17.62 20.07
CA LEU A 179 3.64 17.08 19.38
C LEU A 179 2.60 16.67 20.43
N GLY A 180 1.46 17.37 20.46
CA GLY A 180 0.27 16.97 21.17
C GLY A 180 -0.53 15.86 20.44
#